data_0792f63136d22bf8c72cc4ed0ac290d9
#
_entry.id   0792f63136d22bf8c72cc4ed0ac290d9
#
_cell.length_a   1.000
_cell.length_b   1.000
_cell.length_c   1.000
_cell.angle_alpha   90.00
_cell.angle_beta   90.00
_cell.angle_gamma   90.00
#
_symmetry.space_group_name_H-M   'P 1'
#
loop_
_entity.id
_entity.type
_entity.pdbx_description
1 polymer ?
#
loop_
_entity_poly.entity_id
_entity_poly.type
_entity_poly.pdbx_seq_one_letter_code
_entity_poly.pdbx_strand_id
1 'polypeptide(L)'
;PNLDIFHLKKIAKLVEGEHDFLSFCKYNKDIKNTKCYIYKSEWNFEGKMVIYNIIGNRFLHHMVRYLVGTMIAIMEGKFSIEDFIILLKKPKKDVKIFKAPPQGLILEKVYYE
;
A
#
# COMPACT_ATOMS: atom_id res chain seq x y z
N PRO A 1 -11.03 16.35 3.85
CA PRO A 1 -11.34 15.20 4.69
C PRO A 1 -10.27 14.98 5.74
N ASN A 2 -10.71 14.68 6.94
CA ASN A 2 -9.80 14.39 8.03
C ASN A 2 -9.32 12.95 7.92
N LEU A 3 -8.00 12.77 7.81
CA LEU A 3 -7.40 11.44 7.84
C LEU A 3 -7.19 11.06 9.30
N ASP A 4 -7.77 9.94 9.72
CA ASP A 4 -7.54 9.38 11.03
C ASP A 4 -6.21 8.62 11.01
N ILE A 5 -5.16 9.26 11.54
CA ILE A 5 -3.81 8.70 11.52
C ILE A 5 -3.71 7.37 12.26
N PHE A 6 -4.44 7.21 13.36
CA PHE A 6 -4.39 5.96 14.12
C PHE A 6 -4.97 4.81 13.31
N HIS A 7 -6.04 5.05 12.59
CA HIS A 7 -6.64 4.03 11.72
C HIS A 7 -5.70 3.71 10.55
N LEU A 8 -5.12 4.74 9.91
CA LEU A 8 -4.15 4.53 8.84
C LEU A 8 -2.95 3.71 9.32
N LYS A 9 -2.45 3.98 10.52
CA LYS A 9 -1.32 3.22 11.08
C LYS A 9 -1.68 1.75 11.26
N LYS A 10 -2.89 1.45 11.71
CA LYS A 10 -3.34 0.05 11.87
C LYS A 10 -3.46 -0.66 10.53
N ILE A 11 -4.02 0.01 9.53
CA ILE A 11 -4.16 -0.56 8.19
C ILE A 11 -2.77 -0.85 7.60
N ALA A 12 -1.84 0.09 7.77
CA ALA A 12 -0.48 -0.06 7.25
C ALA A 12 0.24 -1.29 7.81
N LYS A 13 -0.01 -1.65 9.07
CA LYS A 13 0.60 -2.83 9.67
C LYS A 13 0.22 -4.13 8.97
N LEU A 14 -0.95 -4.17 8.34
CA LEU A 14 -1.39 -5.34 7.58
C LEU A 14 -0.49 -5.64 6.38
N VAL A 15 0.22 -4.63 5.89
CA VAL A 15 1.12 -4.75 4.73
C VAL A 15 2.44 -5.41 5.11
N GLU A 16 2.83 -5.32 6.40
CA GLU A 16 4.11 -5.88 6.86
C GLU A 16 4.12 -7.41 6.77
N GLY A 17 5.31 -7.96 6.54
CA GLY A 17 5.50 -9.38 6.36
C GLY A 17 5.60 -9.76 4.90
N GLU A 18 5.56 -11.07 4.64
CA GLU A 18 5.56 -11.59 3.26
C GLU A 18 4.14 -11.69 2.74
N HIS A 19 3.91 -11.06 1.59
CA HIS A 19 2.62 -11.13 0.90
C HIS A 19 2.85 -11.23 -0.60
N ASP A 20 1.85 -11.75 -1.29
CA ASP A 20 1.77 -11.67 -2.73
C ASP A 20 1.01 -10.39 -3.10
N PHE A 21 1.73 -9.42 -3.66
CA PHE A 21 1.18 -8.10 -3.99
C PHE A 21 0.65 -8.02 -5.42
N LEU A 22 0.27 -9.14 -6.01
CA LEU A 22 -0.26 -9.17 -7.38
C LEU A 22 -1.43 -8.21 -7.57
N SER A 23 -2.32 -8.08 -6.58
CA SER A 23 -3.47 -7.17 -6.64
C SER A 23 -3.08 -5.70 -6.63
N PHE A 24 -1.86 -5.37 -6.21
CA PHE A 24 -1.39 -4.00 -6.00
C PHE A 24 -0.21 -3.66 -6.91
N CYS A 25 -0.20 -4.21 -8.10
CA CYS A 25 0.85 -3.86 -9.05
C CYS A 25 0.27 -3.76 -10.45
N LYS A 26 0.99 -3.04 -11.32
CA LYS A 26 0.71 -3.08 -12.73
C LYS A 26 1.34 -4.33 -13.29
N TYR A 27 0.53 -5.35 -13.52
CA TYR A 27 1.00 -6.65 -13.95
C TYR A 27 1.41 -6.65 -15.41
N ASN A 28 2.48 -7.37 -15.72
CA ASN A 28 2.79 -7.77 -17.09
C ASN A 28 3.29 -9.23 -17.06
N LYS A 29 3.24 -9.88 -18.20
CA LYS A 29 3.55 -11.31 -18.30
C LYS A 29 5.01 -11.66 -18.02
N ASP A 30 5.91 -10.66 -17.98
CA ASP A 30 7.31 -10.89 -17.68
C ASP A 30 7.58 -10.97 -16.18
N ILE A 31 6.61 -10.59 -15.35
CA ILE A 31 6.73 -10.71 -13.90
C ILE A 31 6.51 -12.16 -13.50
N LYS A 32 7.57 -12.80 -13.00
CA LYS A 32 7.53 -14.22 -12.62
C LYS A 32 7.14 -14.44 -11.17
N ASN A 33 7.37 -13.43 -10.30
CA ASN A 33 7.12 -13.54 -8.89
C ASN A 33 6.62 -12.20 -8.36
N THR A 34 5.45 -12.20 -7.75
CA THR A 34 4.83 -11.00 -7.20
C THR A 34 4.88 -10.94 -5.68
N LYS A 35 5.65 -11.84 -5.06
CA LYS A 35 5.84 -11.82 -3.61
C LYS A 35 6.91 -10.82 -3.23
N CYS A 36 6.63 -10.08 -2.16
CA CYS A 36 7.58 -9.13 -1.56
C CYS A 36 7.54 -9.30 -0.05
N TYR A 37 8.65 -9.02 0.60
CA TYR A 37 8.70 -8.97 2.06
C TYR A 37 8.81 -7.51 2.49
N ILE A 38 7.85 -7.05 3.28
CA ILE A 38 7.80 -5.68 3.76
C ILE A 38 8.20 -5.66 5.23
N TYR A 39 9.30 -4.97 5.52
CA TYR A 39 9.85 -4.89 6.87
C TYR A 39 9.18 -3.81 7.68
N LYS A 40 8.74 -2.72 7.02
CA LYS A 40 8.16 -1.57 7.69
C LYS A 40 7.14 -0.90 6.78
N SER A 41 5.99 -0.55 7.34
CA SER A 41 4.92 0.15 6.64
C SER A 41 4.29 1.11 7.65
N GLU A 42 4.58 2.41 7.50
CA GLU A 42 4.21 3.40 8.51
C GLU A 42 3.74 4.72 7.93
N TRP A 43 2.77 5.31 8.60
CA TRP A 43 2.29 6.66 8.34
C TRP A 43 2.79 7.61 9.41
N ASN A 44 3.26 8.79 9.00
CA ASN A 44 3.72 9.84 9.89
C ASN A 44 3.22 11.20 9.41
N PHE A 45 3.07 12.12 10.36
CA PHE A 45 2.84 13.52 10.05
C PHE A 45 4.09 14.34 10.37
N GLU A 46 4.43 15.27 9.46
CA GLU A 46 5.42 16.31 9.71
C GLU A 46 4.80 17.64 9.31
N GLY A 47 4.35 18.43 10.31
CA GLY A 47 3.61 19.62 10.04
C GLY A 47 2.31 19.31 9.32
N LYS A 48 2.15 19.85 8.11
CA LYS A 48 0.96 19.61 7.28
C LYS A 48 1.16 18.47 6.30
N MET A 49 2.34 17.84 6.31
CA MET A 49 2.67 16.79 5.36
C MET A 49 2.35 15.42 5.94
N VAL A 50 1.79 14.57 5.10
CA VAL A 50 1.53 13.17 5.43
C VAL A 50 2.56 12.33 4.71
N ILE A 51 3.33 11.55 5.44
CA ILE A 51 4.44 10.78 4.92
C ILE A 51 4.17 9.31 5.13
N TYR A 52 4.27 8.53 4.05
CA TYR A 52 4.21 7.07 4.13
C TYR A 52 5.60 6.52 3.87
N ASN A 53 6.13 5.78 4.83
CA ASN A 53 7.43 5.13 4.75
C ASN A 53 7.24 3.63 4.61
N ILE A 54 7.85 3.04 3.58
CA ILE A 54 7.80 1.60 3.38
C ILE A 54 9.22 1.08 3.09
N ILE A 55 9.57 0.01 3.79
CA ILE A 55 10.86 -0.66 3.63
C ILE A 55 10.58 -2.10 3.24
N GLY A 56 11.19 -2.56 2.17
CA GLY A 56 10.96 -3.92 1.68
C GLY A 56 12.16 -4.47 0.92
N ASN A 57 12.14 -5.77 0.67
CA ASN A 57 13.20 -6.40 -0.12
C ASN A 57 13.10 -6.08 -1.61
N ARG A 58 11.89 -5.77 -2.09
CA ARG A 58 11.64 -5.33 -3.45
C ARG A 58 10.26 -4.69 -3.54
N PHE A 59 10.03 -3.95 -4.62
CA PHE A 59 8.72 -3.37 -4.90
C PHE A 59 8.34 -3.64 -6.35
N LEU A 60 7.07 -3.95 -6.56
CA LEU A 60 6.52 -4.13 -7.90
C LEU A 60 6.13 -2.78 -8.51
N HIS A 61 5.92 -2.76 -9.82
CA HIS A 61 5.56 -1.54 -10.53
C HIS A 61 4.24 -0.97 -9.99
N HIS A 62 4.25 0.30 -9.62
CA HIS A 62 3.13 1.06 -9.04
C HIS A 62 2.64 0.54 -7.68
N MET A 63 3.32 -0.44 -7.08
CA MET A 63 2.85 -1.10 -5.86
C MET A 63 2.58 -0.12 -4.72
N VAL A 64 3.52 0.76 -4.43
CA VAL A 64 3.38 1.68 -3.30
C VAL A 64 2.23 2.66 -3.54
N ARG A 65 2.07 3.16 -4.75
CA ARG A 65 0.97 4.06 -5.11
C ARG A 65 -0.39 3.40 -4.90
N TYR A 66 -0.51 2.13 -5.29
CA TYR A 66 -1.75 1.40 -5.15
C TYR A 66 -2.06 1.06 -3.69
N LEU A 67 -1.05 0.69 -2.92
CA LEU A 67 -1.24 0.44 -1.49
C LEU A 67 -1.71 1.70 -0.77
N VAL A 68 -1.04 2.81 -1.00
CA VAL A 68 -1.40 4.09 -0.38
C VAL A 68 -2.79 4.54 -0.80
N GLY A 69 -3.08 4.49 -2.10
CA GLY A 69 -4.40 4.88 -2.61
C GLY A 69 -5.52 4.05 -1.99
N THR A 70 -5.28 2.74 -1.83
CA THR A 70 -6.27 1.85 -1.25
C THR A 70 -6.47 2.11 0.25
N MET A 71 -5.37 2.35 0.99
CA MET A 71 -5.47 2.70 2.41
C MET A 71 -6.26 3.99 2.62
N ILE A 72 -6.01 4.99 1.79
CA ILE A 72 -6.76 6.24 1.86
C ILE A 72 -8.23 6.02 1.49
N ALA A 73 -8.50 5.19 0.49
CA ALA A 73 -9.87 4.86 0.12
C ALA A 73 -10.62 4.18 1.26
N ILE A 74 -9.94 3.34 2.05
CA ILE A 74 -10.53 2.74 3.24
C ILE A 74 -10.93 3.84 4.25
N MET A 75 -10.03 4.80 4.46
CA MET A 75 -10.30 5.91 5.38
C MET A 75 -11.46 6.78 4.92
N GLU A 76 -11.65 6.91 3.61
CA GLU A 76 -12.73 7.70 3.04
C GLU A 76 -14.05 6.91 2.91
N GLY A 77 -14.05 5.66 3.34
CA GLY A 77 -15.25 4.82 3.25
C GLY A 77 -15.55 4.30 1.85
N LYS A 78 -14.59 4.37 0.94
CA LYS A 78 -14.75 3.91 -0.46
C LYS A 78 -14.34 2.48 -0.68
N PHE A 79 -13.66 1.87 0.28
CA PHE A 79 -13.19 0.50 0.21
C PHE A 79 -13.17 -0.09 1.61
N SER A 80 -13.39 -1.40 1.75
CA SER A 80 -13.43 -2.02 3.07
C SER A 80 -12.09 -2.61 3.46
N ILE A 81 -11.81 -2.62 4.76
CA ILE A 81 -10.60 -3.25 5.29
C ILE A 81 -10.63 -4.77 5.05
N GLU A 82 -11.82 -5.38 5.10
CA GLU A 82 -12.01 -6.80 4.83
C GLU A 82 -11.57 -7.15 3.40
N ASP A 83 -11.98 -6.33 2.44
CA ASP A 83 -11.58 -6.54 1.05
C ASP A 83 -10.08 -6.32 0.85
N PHE A 84 -9.50 -5.39 1.59
CA PHE A 84 -8.05 -5.17 1.57
C PHE A 84 -7.31 -6.42 2.04
N ILE A 85 -7.75 -7.00 3.14
CA ILE A 85 -7.16 -8.23 3.68
C ILE A 85 -7.31 -9.39 2.69
N ILE A 86 -8.47 -9.50 2.05
CA ILE A 86 -8.70 -10.53 1.04
C ILE A 86 -7.73 -10.39 -0.12
N LEU A 87 -7.47 -9.18 -0.60
CA LEU A 87 -6.54 -8.95 -1.69
C LEU A 87 -5.10 -9.29 -1.32
N LEU A 88 -4.73 -9.18 -0.03
CA LEU A 88 -3.42 -9.61 0.44
C LEU A 88 -3.32 -11.14 0.56
N LYS A 89 -4.41 -11.82 0.89
CA LYS A 89 -4.43 -13.28 1.10
C LYS A 89 -4.75 -14.08 -0.16
N LYS A 90 -5.61 -13.54 -1.01
CA LYS A 90 -6.06 -14.18 -2.26
C LYS A 90 -5.92 -13.17 -3.40
N PRO A 91 -4.69 -12.91 -3.83
CA PRO A 91 -4.45 -11.86 -4.82
C PRO A 91 -5.05 -12.19 -6.18
N LYS A 92 -5.44 -11.15 -6.90
CA LYS A 92 -6.04 -11.24 -8.23
C LYS A 92 -5.42 -10.22 -9.15
N LYS A 93 -5.33 -10.55 -10.44
CA LYS A 93 -4.98 -9.60 -11.48
C LYS A 93 -6.16 -8.68 -11.80
N ASP A 94 -5.86 -7.53 -12.37
CA ASP A 94 -6.87 -6.61 -12.93
C ASP A 94 -7.93 -6.19 -11.94
N VAL A 95 -7.54 -6.05 -10.69
CA VAL A 95 -8.42 -5.52 -9.65
C VAL A 95 -8.50 -4.01 -9.82
N LYS A 96 -9.71 -3.46 -9.66
CA LYS A 96 -9.87 -2.01 -9.61
C LYS A 96 -9.26 -1.50 -8.31
N ILE A 97 -8.16 -0.78 -8.41
CA ILE A 97 -7.48 -0.22 -7.26
C ILE A 97 -7.38 1.29 -7.34
N PHE A 98 -7.17 1.90 -6.19
CA PHE A 98 -7.13 3.34 -6.03
C PHE A 98 -5.70 3.83 -6.12
N LYS A 99 -5.50 4.97 -6.77
CA LYS A 99 -4.20 5.61 -6.83
C LYS A 99 -4.07 6.65 -5.74
N ALA A 100 -2.84 6.83 -5.23
CA ALA A 100 -2.58 7.85 -4.23
C ALA A 100 -2.94 9.24 -4.77
N PRO A 101 -3.54 10.11 -3.93
CA PRO A 101 -3.79 11.49 -4.32
C PRO A 101 -2.46 12.22 -4.53
N PRO A 102 -2.40 13.15 -5.49
CA PRO A 102 -1.14 13.77 -5.89
C PRO A 102 -0.60 14.85 -4.97
N GLN A 103 -1.41 15.38 -4.04
CA GLN A 103 -1.03 16.54 -3.25
C GLN A 103 -0.94 16.23 -1.76
N GLY A 104 0.09 16.83 -1.11
CA GLY A 104 0.27 16.75 0.33
C GLY A 104 0.76 15.40 0.82
N LEU A 105 1.20 14.54 -0.09
CA LEU A 105 1.62 13.18 0.24
C LEU A 105 3.05 12.94 -0.24
N ILE A 106 3.89 12.46 0.68
CA ILE A 106 5.25 12.06 0.36
C ILE A 106 5.36 10.56 0.55
N LEU A 107 5.88 9.89 -0.48
CA LEU A 107 6.14 8.45 -0.44
C LEU A 107 7.64 8.21 -0.36
N GLU A 108 8.08 7.50 0.67
CA GLU A 108 9.47 7.11 0.83
C GLU A 108 9.59 5.60 0.78
N LYS A 109 10.45 5.11 -0.12
CA LYS A 109 10.70 3.69 -0.31
C LYS A 109 12.17 3.39 -0.07
N VAL A 110 12.45 2.34 0.67
CA VAL A 110 13.83 1.86 0.86
C VAL A 110 13.88 0.37 0.55
N TYR A 111 14.86 -0.03 -0.24
CA TYR A 111 15.09 -1.42 -0.59
C TYR A 111 16.18 -2.00 0.28
N TYR A 112 15.97 -3.23 0.75
CA TYR A 112 17.01 -4.03 1.35
C TYR A 112 17.16 -5.32 0.53
N GLU A 113 18.38 -5.62 0.16
CA GLU A 113 18.70 -6.86 -0.52
C GLU A 113 18.98 -7.98 0.49
#